data_577311b2abe4a9718152990f426e54d3
#
_entry.id   577311b2abe4a9718152990f426e54d3
#
_cell.length_a   1.000
_cell.length_b   1.000
_cell.length_c   1.000
_cell.angle_alpha   90.00
_cell.angle_beta   90.00
_cell.angle_gamma   90.00
#
_symmetry.space_group_name_H-M   'P 1'
#
loop_
_entity.id
_entity.type
_entity.pdbx_description
1 polymer ?
#
loop_
_entity_poly.entity_id
_entity_poly.type
_entity_poly.pdbx_seq_one_letter_code
_entity_poly.pdbx_strand_id
1 'polypeptide(L)'
;MPNMEYALGSGQSLRHLDVAPMISALRFQPSDFEYAHGWLNHVPSRHRFQFDRKGRVTIDALCGCATLSVNPEQVDELHSMYKTWRQNYWQPLEINREFASHFVEPNAWVRLFRDIRMAWRRFRRQAGPVTIPADVLPSATPAE
;
A
#
# COMPACT_ATOMS: atom_id res chain seq x y z
N MET A 1 -15.95 -30.66 -12.99
CA MET A 1 -16.34 -30.42 -11.56
C MET A 1 -16.04 -31.70 -10.81
N PRO A 2 -15.02 -31.75 -9.96
CA PRO A 2 -14.79 -32.94 -9.16
C PRO A 2 -15.88 -33.01 -8.08
N ASN A 3 -16.57 -34.17 -8.02
CA ASN A 3 -17.57 -34.48 -7.01
C ASN A 3 -16.93 -34.48 -5.63
N MET A 4 -17.45 -33.63 -4.75
CA MET A 4 -17.17 -33.74 -3.33
C MET A 4 -17.93 -34.97 -2.80
N GLU A 5 -17.24 -36.07 -2.58
CA GLU A 5 -17.77 -37.18 -1.82
C GLU A 5 -17.89 -36.81 -0.34
N TYR A 6 -19.12 -36.72 0.12
CA TYR A 6 -19.44 -36.53 1.51
C TYR A 6 -19.40 -37.87 2.24
N ALA A 7 -18.39 -38.15 3.02
CA ALA A 7 -18.40 -39.25 3.95
C ALA A 7 -19.35 -38.90 5.13
N LEU A 8 -20.55 -39.49 5.10
CA LEU A 8 -21.53 -39.48 6.18
C LEU A 8 -21.05 -40.39 7.31
N GLY A 9 -20.20 -39.88 8.18
CA GLY A 9 -19.93 -40.48 9.48
C GLY A 9 -20.66 -39.67 10.55
N SER A 10 -21.39 -40.33 11.41
CA SER A 10 -22.23 -39.80 12.50
C SER A 10 -21.46 -38.89 13.43
N GLY A 11 -21.68 -37.58 13.31
CA GLY A 11 -21.08 -36.54 14.08
C GLY A 11 -20.66 -35.41 13.14
N GLN A 12 -21.35 -34.28 13.21
CA GLN A 12 -21.16 -33.04 12.49
C GLN A 12 -19.99 -33.06 11.49
N SER A 13 -20.25 -33.36 10.23
CA SER A 13 -19.22 -33.36 9.19
C SER A 13 -18.70 -31.93 9.02
N LEU A 14 -17.56 -31.62 9.64
CA LEU A 14 -16.80 -30.43 9.38
C LEU A 14 -16.48 -30.44 7.89
N ARG A 15 -17.10 -29.56 7.15
CA ARG A 15 -16.77 -29.37 5.73
C ARG A 15 -15.37 -28.76 5.68
N HIS A 16 -14.42 -29.54 5.21
CA HIS A 16 -13.06 -29.05 4.97
C HIS A 16 -12.99 -28.44 3.57
N LEU A 17 -12.48 -27.22 3.49
CA LEU A 17 -12.18 -26.58 2.22
C LEU A 17 -10.79 -27.01 1.79
N ASP A 18 -10.67 -27.50 0.54
CA ASP A 18 -9.39 -27.67 -0.11
C ASP A 18 -8.84 -26.29 -0.52
N VAL A 19 -7.73 -25.90 0.08
CA VAL A 19 -7.08 -24.60 -0.17
C VAL A 19 -5.86 -24.70 -1.09
N ALA A 20 -5.59 -25.85 -1.68
CA ALA A 20 -4.49 -26.00 -2.64
C ALA A 20 -4.57 -24.99 -3.81
N PRO A 21 -5.76 -24.69 -4.38
CA PRO A 21 -5.88 -23.64 -5.38
C PRO A 21 -5.50 -22.26 -4.86
N MET A 22 -5.80 -21.95 -3.59
CA MET A 22 -5.45 -20.68 -2.95
C MET A 22 -3.94 -20.55 -2.71
N ILE A 23 -3.31 -21.64 -2.26
CA ILE A 23 -1.86 -21.71 -2.08
C ILE A 23 -1.15 -21.46 -3.42
N SER A 24 -1.64 -22.09 -4.48
CA SER A 24 -1.13 -21.87 -5.83
C SER A 24 -1.34 -20.43 -6.31
N ALA A 25 -2.52 -19.87 -6.09
CA ALA A 25 -2.83 -18.49 -6.46
C ALA A 25 -1.95 -17.47 -5.69
N LEU A 26 -1.71 -17.66 -4.39
CA LEU A 26 -0.78 -16.82 -3.62
C LEU A 26 0.63 -16.80 -4.21
N ARG A 27 1.05 -17.89 -4.83
CA ARG A 27 2.36 -18.01 -5.45
C ARG A 27 2.43 -17.36 -6.84
N PHE A 28 1.43 -17.61 -7.69
CA PHE A 28 1.48 -17.26 -9.11
C PHE A 28 0.62 -16.06 -9.49
N GLN A 29 -0.37 -15.71 -8.69
CA GLN A 29 -1.33 -14.64 -8.91
C GLN A 29 -1.47 -13.75 -7.64
N PRO A 30 -0.37 -13.16 -7.16
CA PRO A 30 -0.37 -12.40 -5.90
C PRO A 30 -1.32 -11.21 -5.92
N SER A 31 -1.63 -10.66 -7.10
CA SER A 31 -2.56 -9.54 -7.30
C SER A 31 -4.02 -9.87 -7.04
N ASP A 32 -4.38 -11.16 -7.01
CA ASP A 32 -5.75 -11.60 -6.76
C ASP A 32 -6.11 -11.55 -5.27
N PHE A 33 -5.14 -11.19 -4.44
CA PHE A 33 -5.32 -11.08 -3.00
C PHE A 33 -5.16 -9.65 -2.51
N GLU A 34 -5.99 -9.30 -1.53
CA GLU A 34 -5.94 -8.05 -0.80
C GLU A 34 -5.94 -8.31 0.70
N TYR A 35 -5.18 -7.54 1.45
CA TYR A 35 -5.17 -7.60 2.91
C TYR A 35 -5.85 -6.37 3.48
N ALA A 36 -6.95 -6.56 4.19
CA ALA A 36 -7.69 -5.48 4.81
C ALA A 36 -8.28 -5.93 6.15
N HIS A 37 -8.17 -5.08 7.16
CA HIS A 37 -8.78 -5.29 8.49
C HIS A 37 -8.44 -6.63 9.15
N GLY A 38 -7.22 -7.14 8.91
CA GLY A 38 -6.78 -8.43 9.47
C GLY A 38 -7.22 -9.66 8.66
N TRP A 39 -7.85 -9.45 7.50
CA TRP A 39 -8.30 -10.51 6.61
C TRP A 39 -7.53 -10.51 5.30
N LEU A 40 -7.14 -11.70 4.86
CA LEU A 40 -6.67 -11.95 3.51
C LEU A 40 -7.88 -12.27 2.63
N ASN A 41 -8.18 -11.41 1.68
CA ASN A 41 -9.31 -11.56 0.77
C ASN A 41 -8.82 -12.11 -0.57
N HIS A 42 -9.41 -13.19 -1.03
CA HIS A 42 -9.23 -13.66 -2.41
C HIS A 42 -10.36 -13.10 -3.27
N VAL A 43 -10.05 -12.11 -4.09
CA VAL A 43 -11.04 -11.33 -4.85
C VAL A 43 -11.88 -12.19 -5.79
N PRO A 44 -11.29 -13.11 -6.59
CA PRO A 44 -12.09 -13.90 -7.54
C PRO A 44 -13.10 -14.84 -6.89
N SER A 45 -12.75 -15.49 -5.77
CA SER A 45 -13.64 -16.45 -5.10
C SER A 45 -14.48 -15.86 -3.98
N ARG A 46 -14.20 -14.60 -3.58
CA ARG A 46 -14.84 -13.92 -2.45
C ARG A 46 -14.67 -14.65 -1.11
N HIS A 47 -13.64 -15.47 -0.96
CA HIS A 47 -13.27 -16.06 0.32
C HIS A 47 -12.35 -15.14 1.09
N ARG A 48 -12.51 -15.13 2.40
CA ARG A 48 -11.65 -14.38 3.31
C ARG A 48 -11.02 -15.33 4.31
N PHE A 49 -9.74 -15.12 4.60
CA PHE A 49 -8.95 -15.93 5.52
C PHE A 49 -8.40 -15.05 6.62
N GLN A 50 -8.57 -15.48 7.85
CA GLN A 50 -7.96 -14.83 9.01
C GLN A 50 -7.00 -15.82 9.67
N PHE A 51 -5.78 -15.33 9.92
CA PHE A 51 -4.72 -16.10 10.53
C PHE A 51 -4.54 -15.66 11.98
N ASP A 52 -4.72 -16.59 12.92
CA ASP A 52 -4.45 -16.35 14.33
C ASP A 52 -2.96 -16.51 14.65
N ARG A 53 -2.51 -15.90 15.76
CA ARG A 53 -1.15 -16.04 16.26
C ARG A 53 -0.77 -17.50 16.59
N LYS A 54 -1.77 -18.33 16.88
CA LYS A 54 -1.63 -19.77 17.16
C LYS A 54 -1.60 -20.66 15.91
N GLY A 55 -1.56 -20.07 14.70
CA GLY A 55 -1.58 -20.80 13.45
C GLY A 55 -2.94 -21.33 13.01
N ARG A 56 -4.03 -20.93 13.67
CA ARG A 56 -5.37 -21.29 13.23
C ARG A 56 -5.80 -20.40 12.07
N VAL A 57 -6.51 -20.99 11.12
CA VAL A 57 -7.08 -20.30 9.98
C VAL A 57 -8.60 -20.32 10.08
N THR A 58 -9.19 -19.14 10.10
CA THR A 58 -10.64 -18.97 10.03
C THR A 58 -11.00 -18.54 8.62
N ILE A 59 -12.03 -19.16 8.03
CA ILE A 59 -12.52 -18.82 6.71
C ILE A 59 -13.89 -18.18 6.86
N ASP A 60 -14.10 -17.13 6.11
CA ASP A 60 -15.41 -16.53 5.91
C ASP A 60 -15.67 -16.40 4.41
N ALA A 61 -16.77 -16.96 3.95
CA ALA A 61 -17.22 -16.79 2.59
C ALA A 61 -18.30 -15.71 2.55
N LEU A 62 -18.07 -14.66 1.79
CA LEU A 62 -19.01 -13.53 1.66
C LEU A 62 -20.39 -13.93 1.10
N CYS A 63 -20.53 -15.15 0.63
CA CYS A 63 -21.80 -15.69 0.13
C CYS A 63 -22.76 -16.17 1.23
N GLY A 64 -22.42 -16.01 2.52
CA GLY A 64 -23.24 -16.51 3.63
C GLY A 64 -23.25 -18.05 3.74
N CYS A 65 -22.34 -18.73 3.09
CA CYS A 65 -22.15 -20.17 3.19
C CYS A 65 -21.69 -20.54 4.60
N ALA A 66 -22.07 -21.72 5.08
CA ALA A 66 -21.72 -22.22 6.40
C ALA A 66 -20.21 -22.10 6.65
N THR A 67 -19.82 -21.80 7.87
CA THR A 67 -18.42 -21.71 8.29
C THR A 67 -17.67 -22.95 7.87
N LEU A 68 -16.72 -22.78 6.95
CA LEU A 68 -15.86 -23.85 6.45
C LEU A 68 -14.56 -23.83 7.26
N SER A 69 -14.01 -25.00 7.54
CA SER A 69 -12.67 -25.12 8.10
C SER A 69 -11.68 -25.53 7.00
N VAL A 70 -10.44 -25.08 7.13
CA VAL A 70 -9.36 -25.50 6.22
C VAL A 70 -8.98 -26.94 6.54
N ASN A 71 -8.62 -27.70 5.51
CA ASN A 71 -8.03 -29.01 5.68
C ASN A 71 -6.78 -28.89 6.58
N PRO A 72 -6.71 -29.60 7.72
CA PRO A 72 -5.61 -29.48 8.68
C PRO A 72 -4.22 -29.71 8.07
N GLU A 73 -4.11 -30.56 7.08
CA GLU A 73 -2.85 -30.88 6.39
C GLU A 73 -2.31 -29.70 5.56
N GLN A 74 -3.21 -28.77 5.15
CA GLN A 74 -2.86 -27.62 4.30
C GLN A 74 -2.67 -26.33 5.09
N VAL A 75 -3.00 -26.31 6.38
CA VAL A 75 -2.95 -25.09 7.21
C VAL A 75 -1.55 -24.51 7.28
N ASP A 76 -0.55 -25.36 7.52
CA ASP A 76 0.83 -24.89 7.67
C ASP A 76 1.40 -24.36 6.35
N GLU A 77 1.08 -25.02 5.25
CA GLU A 77 1.49 -24.56 3.91
C GLU A 77 0.83 -23.25 3.55
N LEU A 78 -0.48 -23.13 3.78
CA LEU A 78 -1.23 -21.89 3.53
C LEU A 78 -0.67 -20.74 4.37
N HIS A 79 -0.37 -20.98 5.64
CA HIS A 79 0.20 -19.96 6.53
C HIS A 79 1.60 -19.53 6.09
N SER A 80 2.44 -20.46 5.68
CA SER A 80 3.77 -20.17 5.14
C SER A 80 3.69 -19.34 3.87
N MET A 81 2.81 -19.72 2.94
CA MET A 81 2.60 -18.97 1.70
C MET A 81 2.02 -17.58 1.94
N TYR A 82 1.08 -17.44 2.89
CA TYR A 82 0.57 -16.13 3.30
C TYR A 82 1.68 -15.21 3.83
N LYS A 83 2.56 -15.73 4.70
CA LYS A 83 3.71 -14.94 5.20
C LYS A 83 4.62 -14.48 4.08
N THR A 84 4.95 -15.38 3.17
CA THR A 84 5.79 -15.08 2.00
C THR A 84 5.15 -14.03 1.10
N TRP A 85 3.86 -14.19 0.80
CA TRP A 85 3.09 -13.23 0.02
C TRP A 85 3.06 -11.85 0.69
N ARG A 86 2.81 -11.81 2.00
CA ARG A 86 2.77 -10.56 2.76
C ARG A 86 4.10 -9.82 2.74
N GLN A 87 5.21 -10.53 2.93
CA GLN A 87 6.55 -9.93 2.96
C GLN A 87 7.03 -9.48 1.58
N ASN A 88 6.80 -10.30 0.55
CA ASN A 88 7.39 -10.07 -0.77
C ASN A 88 6.51 -9.24 -1.70
N TYR A 89 5.21 -9.23 -1.48
CA TYR A 89 4.26 -8.55 -2.36
C TYR A 89 3.50 -7.43 -1.65
N TRP A 90 2.80 -7.74 -0.55
CA TRP A 90 1.89 -6.78 0.06
C TRP A 90 2.60 -5.65 0.81
N GLN A 91 3.58 -5.94 1.64
CA GLN A 91 4.32 -4.90 2.39
C GLN A 91 5.01 -3.88 1.48
N PRO A 92 5.70 -4.26 0.39
CA PRO A 92 6.24 -3.29 -0.55
C PRO A 92 5.16 -2.41 -1.20
N LEU A 93 3.97 -2.97 -1.50
CA LEU A 93 2.86 -2.20 -2.03
C LEU A 93 2.29 -1.20 -1.02
N GLU A 94 2.15 -1.58 0.24
CA GLU A 94 1.71 -0.67 1.31
C GLU A 94 2.69 0.49 1.47
N ILE A 95 3.99 0.21 1.54
CA ILE A 95 5.03 1.22 1.62
C ILE A 95 4.96 2.18 0.43
N ASN A 96 4.84 1.64 -0.79
CA ASN A 96 4.73 2.47 -1.98
C ASN A 96 3.46 3.33 -2.01
N ARG A 97 2.33 2.81 -1.53
CA ARG A 97 1.08 3.57 -1.40
C ARG A 97 1.21 4.68 -0.36
N GLU A 98 1.84 4.39 0.77
CA GLU A 98 2.10 5.37 1.81
C GLU A 98 3.01 6.48 1.28
N PHE A 99 4.11 6.15 0.62
CA PHE A 99 4.97 7.13 -0.05
C PHE A 99 4.20 7.94 -1.09
N ALA A 100 3.42 7.31 -1.94
CA ALA A 100 2.63 8.00 -2.96
C ALA A 100 1.62 8.97 -2.35
N SER A 101 1.03 8.65 -1.19
CA SER A 101 0.10 9.53 -0.48
C SER A 101 0.79 10.76 0.11
N HIS A 102 2.07 10.67 0.45
CA HIS A 102 2.87 11.80 0.94
C HIS A 102 3.37 12.71 -0.20
N PHE A 103 3.49 12.18 -1.41
CA PHE A 103 3.73 12.97 -2.62
C PHE A 103 2.41 13.50 -3.21
N VAL A 104 1.61 14.16 -2.37
CA VAL A 104 0.51 14.98 -2.88
C VAL A 104 1.16 15.97 -3.84
N GLU A 105 0.77 15.93 -5.11
CA GLU A 105 1.21 16.93 -6.08
C GLU A 105 1.07 18.32 -5.44
N PRO A 106 2.13 19.15 -5.46
CA PRO A 106 2.07 20.45 -4.82
C PRO A 106 0.87 21.20 -5.38
N ASN A 107 -0.02 21.59 -4.50
CA ASN A 107 -1.24 22.31 -4.82
C ASN A 107 -0.91 23.42 -5.82
N ALA A 108 -1.81 23.72 -6.76
CA ALA A 108 -1.59 24.73 -7.82
C ALA A 108 -1.00 26.05 -7.28
N TRP A 109 -1.38 26.43 -6.06
CA TRP A 109 -0.82 27.56 -5.33
C TRP A 109 0.67 27.41 -5.00
N VAL A 110 1.11 26.23 -4.59
CA VAL A 110 2.53 25.97 -4.28
C VAL A 110 3.37 26.01 -5.55
N ARG A 111 2.84 25.53 -6.67
CA ARG A 111 3.48 25.67 -8.00
C ARG A 111 3.60 27.14 -8.38
N LEU A 112 2.51 27.91 -8.24
CA LEU A 112 2.48 29.33 -8.55
C LEU A 112 3.49 30.12 -7.69
N PHE A 113 3.53 29.92 -6.39
CA PHE A 113 4.49 30.57 -5.50
C PHE A 113 5.95 30.19 -5.81
N ARG A 114 6.21 28.94 -6.19
CA ARG A 114 7.53 28.52 -6.62
C ARG A 114 7.94 29.25 -7.90
N ASP A 115 7.05 29.36 -8.86
CA ASP A 115 7.32 29.99 -10.15
C ASP A 115 7.51 31.50 -10.00
N ILE A 116 6.72 32.16 -9.16
CA ILE A 116 6.92 33.57 -8.78
C ILE A 116 8.29 33.76 -8.11
N ARG A 117 8.67 32.89 -7.15
CA ARG A 117 9.96 32.98 -6.47
C ARG A 117 11.14 32.79 -7.43
N MET A 118 11.00 31.92 -8.41
CA MET A 118 12.02 31.70 -9.45
C MET A 118 12.12 32.90 -10.39
N ALA A 119 10.99 33.49 -10.80
CA ALA A 119 10.96 34.70 -11.60
C ALA A 119 11.62 35.89 -10.88
N TRP A 120 11.34 36.07 -9.59
CA TRP A 120 11.95 37.10 -8.75
C TRP A 120 13.47 36.94 -8.63
N ARG A 121 13.97 35.70 -8.50
CA ARG A 121 15.41 35.44 -8.48
C ARG A 121 16.08 35.79 -9.81
N ARG A 122 15.41 35.50 -10.95
CA ARG A 122 15.91 35.87 -12.28
C ARG A 122 15.95 37.38 -12.43
N PHE A 123 14.89 38.09 -12.03
CA PHE A 123 14.80 39.54 -12.09
C PHE A 123 15.91 40.20 -11.24
N ARG A 124 16.14 39.72 -10.00
CA ARG A 124 17.24 40.25 -9.16
C ARG A 124 18.63 40.04 -9.74
N ARG A 125 18.84 38.97 -10.50
CA ARG A 125 20.13 38.73 -11.18
C ARG A 125 20.35 39.64 -12.39
N GLN A 126 19.27 40.10 -13.02
CA GLN A 126 19.31 41.00 -14.17
C GLN A 126 19.37 42.46 -13.74
N ALA A 127 18.83 42.81 -12.58
CA ALA A 127 19.09 44.11 -11.95
C ALA A 127 20.53 44.06 -11.39
N GLY A 128 21.47 44.41 -12.22
CA GLY A 128 22.87 44.58 -11.82
C GLY A 128 23.01 45.52 -10.65
N PRO A 129 24.15 45.56 -9.97
CA PRO A 129 24.39 46.52 -8.89
C PRO A 129 24.11 47.92 -9.39
N VAL A 130 23.19 48.62 -8.72
CA VAL A 130 22.96 50.06 -9.00
C VAL A 130 24.26 50.76 -8.68
N THR A 131 25.03 51.10 -9.72
CA THR A 131 26.21 51.91 -9.58
C THR A 131 25.70 53.31 -9.33
N ILE A 132 25.79 53.78 -8.09
CA ILE A 132 25.52 55.16 -7.72
C ILE A 132 26.67 55.97 -8.33
N PRO A 133 26.44 56.92 -9.26
CA PRO A 133 27.50 57.73 -9.80
C PRO A 133 28.14 58.53 -8.64
N ALA A 134 29.47 58.56 -8.64
CA ALA A 134 30.26 59.20 -7.59
C ALA A 134 30.06 60.72 -7.47
N ASP A 135 29.36 61.31 -8.42
CA ASP A 135 29.15 62.78 -8.50
C ASP A 135 28.04 63.31 -7.56
N VAL A 136 27.40 62.46 -6.76
CA VAL A 136 26.34 62.87 -5.83
C VAL A 136 26.77 62.92 -4.38
N LEU A 137 28.06 62.76 -4.08
CA LEU A 137 28.56 62.95 -2.73
C LEU A 137 28.73 64.44 -2.48
N PRO A 138 27.96 65.06 -1.57
CA PRO A 138 28.17 66.44 -1.19
C PRO A 138 29.57 66.58 -0.55
N SER A 139 30.39 67.46 -1.12
CA SER A 139 31.68 67.81 -0.60
C SER A 139 31.55 68.28 0.87
N ALA A 140 32.05 67.47 1.79
CA ALA A 140 32.18 67.93 3.17
C ALA A 140 33.18 69.10 3.22
N THR A 141 32.66 70.29 3.46
CA THR A 141 33.44 71.46 3.71
C THR A 141 34.07 71.34 5.13
N PRO A 142 35.39 71.42 5.28
CA PRO A 142 35.99 71.46 6.65
C PRO A 142 35.64 72.82 7.28
N ALA A 143 35.05 72.75 8.49
CA ALA A 143 34.87 73.92 9.34
C ALA A 143 36.18 74.25 10.00
N GLU A 144 36.64 75.49 9.84
CA GLU A 144 37.65 76.11 10.69
C GLU A 144 37.09 76.37 12.09
#